data_b8e93e00ee1b97471b2b2b23d7473b0b
#
_entry.id   b8e93e00ee1b97471b2b2b23d7473b0b
#
_cell.length_a   1.000
_cell.length_b   1.000
_cell.length_c   1.000
_cell.angle_alpha   90.00
_cell.angle_beta   90.00
_cell.angle_gamma   90.00
#
_symmetry.space_group_name_H-M   'P 1'
#
loop_
_entity.id
_entity.type
_entity.pdbx_description
1 polymer ?
#
loop_
_entity_poly.entity_id
_entity_poly.type
_entity_poly.pdbx_seq_one_letter_code
_entity_poly.pdbx_strand_id
1 'polypeptide(L)'
;QEKVDLAAQGDVDIIEKSKIGTQTLDGATRALVSALREKYKLKEDAADELAMQPQQKSEYHEVFFGSAHAVPVERDEKIQQQRLQLPILGEEHEIMHAINTNPITVICGQTGCGKTTQVPQFLYEAGYGDPDCLDHPGAVCVTQPRRVAVTSTAKRIAEELNVELGGDVGYQVRHDKRVGDTPRIKFCTDGILLREIQADLLLHKY
;
A
#
# COMPACT_ATOMS: atom_id res chain seq x y z
N GLN A 1 35.82 -1.02 15.11
CA GLN A 1 35.18 0.05 15.90
C GLN A 1 34.23 0.92 15.07
N GLU A 2 34.03 0.61 13.78
CA GLU A 2 33.19 1.37 12.81
C GLU A 2 31.79 0.75 12.57
N LYS A 3 31.36 -0.21 13.38
CA LYS A 3 30.07 -0.93 13.20
C LYS A 3 29.00 -0.64 14.28
N VAL A 4 29.23 0.30 15.17
CA VAL A 4 28.33 0.52 16.33
C VAL A 4 27.57 1.85 16.27
N ASP A 5 27.93 2.79 15.41
CA ASP A 5 27.33 4.13 15.38
C ASP A 5 26.15 4.30 14.39
N LEU A 6 25.73 3.23 13.70
CA LEU A 6 24.59 3.24 12.75
C LEU A 6 23.22 2.93 13.40
N ALA A 7 23.18 2.76 14.73
CA ALA A 7 21.95 2.34 15.42
C ALA A 7 21.14 3.50 16.05
N ALA A 8 21.53 4.75 15.85
CA ALA A 8 20.94 5.91 16.55
C ALA A 8 20.08 6.84 15.69
N GLN A 9 20.04 6.66 14.38
CA GLN A 9 19.12 7.36 13.49
C GLN A 9 18.12 6.33 12.97
N GLY A 10 16.82 6.55 13.25
CA GLY A 10 15.74 5.67 12.82
C GLY A 10 15.48 5.78 11.34
N ASP A 11 16.41 5.28 10.54
CA ASP A 11 16.28 5.29 9.10
C ASP A 11 15.24 4.27 8.66
N VAL A 12 14.27 4.72 7.90
CA VAL A 12 13.37 3.87 7.14
C VAL A 12 14.11 3.46 5.87
N ASP A 13 14.63 2.23 5.84
CA ASP A 13 15.30 1.71 4.65
C ASP A 13 14.26 1.37 3.58
N ILE A 14 14.25 2.15 2.51
CA ILE A 14 13.52 1.84 1.28
C ILE A 14 14.45 0.99 0.42
N ILE A 15 14.14 -0.29 0.30
CA ILE A 15 14.90 -1.19 -0.58
C ILE A 15 14.26 -1.14 -1.96
N GLU A 16 14.82 -0.33 -2.82
CA GLU A 16 14.54 -0.36 -4.25
C GLU A 16 15.12 -1.65 -4.86
N LYS A 17 14.28 -2.69 -5.03
CA LYS A 17 14.68 -3.89 -5.77
C LYS A 17 14.37 -3.72 -7.25
N SER A 18 15.20 -2.97 -7.95
CA SER A 18 15.13 -2.83 -9.41
C SER A 18 15.66 -4.05 -10.19
N LYS A 19 15.92 -5.19 -9.56
CA LYS A 19 16.26 -6.46 -10.24
C LYS A 19 15.92 -7.63 -9.31
N ILE A 20 14.68 -8.08 -9.32
CA ILE A 20 14.40 -9.46 -8.92
C ILE A 20 14.78 -10.34 -10.11
N GLY A 21 16.05 -10.69 -10.17
CA GLY A 21 16.46 -11.81 -11.00
C GLY A 21 15.74 -13.07 -10.48
N THR A 22 15.22 -13.89 -11.38
CA THR A 22 14.51 -15.15 -11.14
C THR A 22 15.26 -16.15 -10.25
N GLN A 23 16.40 -15.82 -9.72
CA GLN A 23 17.29 -16.69 -8.93
C GLN A 23 17.07 -16.64 -7.41
N THR A 24 16.24 -15.74 -6.86
CA THR A 24 16.09 -15.56 -5.40
C THR A 24 14.77 -16.06 -4.82
N LEU A 25 13.87 -16.60 -5.62
CA LEU A 25 12.67 -17.27 -5.10
C LEU A 25 13.07 -18.64 -4.53
N ASP A 26 12.68 -18.92 -3.29
CA ASP A 26 12.87 -20.25 -2.71
C ASP A 26 12.10 -21.33 -3.49
N GLY A 27 12.47 -22.59 -3.30
CA GLY A 27 11.86 -23.70 -4.03
C GLY A 27 10.34 -23.82 -3.81
N ALA A 28 9.84 -23.45 -2.62
CA ALA A 28 8.42 -23.50 -2.29
C ALA A 28 7.62 -22.41 -3.03
N THR A 29 8.17 -21.21 -3.12
CA THR A 29 7.54 -20.09 -3.85
C THR A 29 7.50 -20.37 -5.35
N ARG A 30 8.56 -20.97 -5.93
CA ARG A 30 8.57 -21.40 -7.35
C ARG A 30 7.52 -22.48 -7.62
N ALA A 31 7.41 -23.47 -6.75
CA ALA A 31 6.41 -24.52 -6.88
C ALA A 31 4.99 -23.98 -6.80
N LEU A 32 4.73 -23.02 -5.90
CA LEU A 32 3.44 -22.35 -5.77
C LEU A 32 3.09 -21.53 -7.02
N VAL A 33 4.03 -20.74 -7.53
CA VAL A 33 3.84 -19.95 -8.76
C VAL A 33 3.60 -20.85 -9.96
N SER A 34 4.35 -21.97 -10.10
CA SER A 34 4.15 -22.96 -11.17
C SER A 34 2.78 -23.62 -11.07
N ALA A 35 2.36 -24.04 -9.88
CA ALA A 35 1.05 -24.64 -9.64
C ALA A 35 -0.11 -23.66 -9.92
N LEU A 36 0.05 -22.38 -9.59
CA LEU A 36 -0.92 -21.35 -9.91
C LEU A 36 -1.01 -21.09 -11.42
N ARG A 37 0.12 -21.03 -12.13
CA ARG A 37 0.15 -20.88 -13.59
C ARG A 37 -0.55 -22.05 -14.30
N GLU A 38 -0.29 -23.26 -13.88
CA GLU A 38 -0.91 -24.48 -14.44
C GLU A 38 -2.41 -24.50 -14.15
N LYS A 39 -2.81 -24.21 -12.93
CA LYS A 39 -4.23 -24.18 -12.51
C LYS A 39 -5.06 -23.15 -13.26
N TYR A 40 -4.51 -21.97 -13.54
CA TYR A 40 -5.22 -20.86 -14.18
C TYR A 40 -4.86 -20.70 -15.66
N LYS A 41 -4.07 -21.60 -16.26
CA LYS A 41 -3.64 -21.55 -17.68
C LYS A 41 -3.05 -20.21 -18.08
N LEU A 42 -2.30 -19.56 -17.19
CA LEU A 42 -1.63 -18.31 -17.48
C LEU A 42 -0.47 -18.58 -18.44
N LYS A 43 -0.49 -17.93 -19.61
CA LYS A 43 0.57 -18.07 -20.63
C LYS A 43 1.89 -17.52 -20.08
N GLU A 44 3.01 -18.17 -20.46
CA GLU A 44 4.35 -17.73 -20.08
C GLU A 44 4.72 -16.35 -20.64
N ASP A 45 4.09 -15.96 -21.74
CA ASP A 45 4.43 -14.75 -22.52
C ASP A 45 3.98 -13.44 -21.88
N ALA A 46 3.10 -13.47 -20.86
CA ALA A 46 2.62 -12.24 -20.19
C ALA A 46 3.69 -11.53 -19.35
N ALA A 47 4.80 -12.19 -19.03
CA ALA A 47 5.88 -11.58 -18.26
C ALA A 47 6.87 -10.79 -19.15
N ASP A 48 7.01 -11.16 -20.42
CA ASP A 48 7.91 -10.51 -21.37
C ASP A 48 7.25 -9.28 -22.03
N GLU A 49 5.93 -9.24 -22.16
CA GLU A 49 5.20 -8.05 -22.63
C GLU A 49 5.20 -6.90 -21.62
N LEU A 50 5.41 -7.19 -20.32
CA LEU A 50 5.56 -6.18 -19.27
C LEU A 50 6.98 -5.60 -19.17
N ALA A 51 7.95 -6.13 -19.91
CA ALA A 51 9.26 -5.50 -20.09
C ALA A 51 9.15 -4.34 -21.09
N MET A 52 8.49 -3.25 -20.69
CA MET A 52 8.43 -2.02 -21.48
C MET A 52 9.82 -1.55 -21.86
N GLN A 53 10.03 -1.24 -23.15
CA GLN A 53 11.27 -0.68 -23.66
C GLN A 53 11.59 0.65 -22.94
N PRO A 54 12.87 0.96 -22.70
CA PRO A 54 13.28 2.16 -21.95
C PRO A 54 12.73 3.49 -22.47
N GLN A 55 12.42 3.56 -23.78
CA GLN A 55 11.84 4.75 -24.41
C GLN A 55 10.37 5.01 -24.05
N GLN A 56 9.60 3.97 -23.74
CA GLN A 56 8.21 4.15 -23.28
C GLN A 56 8.14 4.59 -21.79
N LYS A 57 9.17 4.31 -20.99
CA LYS A 57 9.24 4.79 -19.61
C LYS A 57 9.32 6.32 -19.50
N SER A 58 9.92 7.02 -20.48
CA SER A 58 10.04 8.48 -20.43
C SER A 58 8.74 9.21 -20.71
N GLU A 59 7.90 8.70 -21.62
CA GLU A 59 6.59 9.30 -21.92
C GLU A 59 5.58 9.06 -20.80
N TYR A 60 5.61 7.87 -20.16
CA TYR A 60 4.79 7.60 -18.97
C TYR A 60 5.20 8.45 -17.77
N HIS A 61 6.49 8.79 -17.64
CA HIS A 61 6.99 9.61 -16.54
C HIS A 61 6.46 11.05 -16.58
N GLU A 62 6.28 11.64 -17.76
CA GLU A 62 5.77 13.01 -17.91
C GLU A 62 4.25 13.10 -17.74
N VAL A 63 3.50 12.04 -18.10
CA VAL A 63 2.05 12.00 -17.96
C VAL A 63 1.61 11.75 -16.50
N PHE A 64 2.39 10.99 -15.73
CA PHE A 64 2.03 10.63 -14.34
C PHE A 64 2.28 11.72 -13.30
N PHE A 65 3.09 12.73 -13.59
CA PHE A 65 3.32 13.86 -12.69
C PHE A 65 2.41 15.07 -12.97
N GLY A 66 1.45 14.94 -13.90
CA GLY A 66 0.67 16.08 -14.44
C GLY A 66 -0.57 16.51 -13.66
N SER A 67 -1.13 15.72 -12.75
CA SER A 67 -2.24 16.18 -11.90
C SER A 67 -2.15 15.51 -10.53
N ALA A 68 -1.42 16.10 -9.62
CA ALA A 68 -1.48 15.73 -8.22
C ALA A 68 -2.89 16.05 -7.70
N HIS A 69 -3.79 15.07 -7.70
CA HIS A 69 -5.09 15.17 -7.05
C HIS A 69 -4.87 15.03 -5.54
N ALA A 70 -4.38 16.14 -4.93
CA ALA A 70 -4.14 16.18 -3.50
C ALA A 70 -5.48 16.37 -2.77
N VAL A 71 -5.80 15.46 -1.87
CA VAL A 71 -6.99 15.55 -1.01
C VAL A 71 -6.62 16.28 0.26
N PRO A 72 -7.19 17.48 0.51
CA PRO A 72 -6.92 18.21 1.74
C PRO A 72 -7.52 17.46 2.94
N VAL A 73 -6.73 17.31 4.00
CA VAL A 73 -7.17 16.68 5.25
C VAL A 73 -7.05 17.69 6.40
N GLU A 74 -8.17 18.01 7.01
CA GLU A 74 -8.23 18.88 8.20
C GLU A 74 -8.09 18.01 9.47
N ARG A 75 -6.89 17.96 10.05
CA ARG A 75 -6.59 17.22 11.26
C ARG A 75 -6.71 18.07 12.52
N ASP A 76 -7.07 17.43 13.63
CA ASP A 76 -6.90 18.04 14.95
C ASP A 76 -5.43 18.40 15.20
N GLU A 77 -5.17 19.58 15.79
CA GLU A 77 -3.81 20.08 16.03
C GLU A 77 -2.95 19.12 16.86
N LYS A 78 -3.54 18.48 17.87
CA LYS A 78 -2.80 17.52 18.73
C LYS A 78 -2.42 16.27 17.97
N ILE A 79 -3.33 15.79 17.11
CA ILE A 79 -3.08 14.65 16.24
C ILE A 79 -1.97 15.00 15.25
N GLN A 80 -2.04 16.17 14.64
CA GLN A 80 -1.01 16.64 13.71
C GLN A 80 0.36 16.77 14.38
N GLN A 81 0.43 17.31 15.59
CA GLN A 81 1.69 17.39 16.35
C GLN A 81 2.27 16.02 16.68
N GLN A 82 1.43 15.05 17.07
CA GLN A 82 1.88 13.67 17.32
C GLN A 82 2.35 12.98 16.03
N ARG A 83 1.63 13.22 14.93
CA ARG A 83 1.98 12.69 13.60
C ARG A 83 3.36 13.19 13.16
N LEU A 84 3.64 14.48 13.30
CA LEU A 84 4.92 15.10 12.92
C LEU A 84 6.14 14.55 13.69
N GLN A 85 5.93 13.86 14.80
CA GLN A 85 7.00 13.18 15.55
C GLN A 85 7.34 11.79 15.01
N LEU A 86 6.54 11.27 14.06
CA LEU A 86 6.77 9.93 13.51
C LEU A 86 7.91 9.96 12.48
N PRO A 87 8.92 9.09 12.62
CA PRO A 87 10.07 9.08 11.71
C PRO A 87 9.70 8.92 10.23
N ILE A 88 8.65 8.17 9.93
CA ILE A 88 8.22 7.89 8.55
C ILE A 88 7.79 9.14 7.77
N LEU A 89 7.42 10.22 8.44
CA LEU A 89 7.00 11.45 7.75
C LEU A 89 8.14 12.12 6.99
N GLY A 90 9.37 11.96 7.48
CA GLY A 90 10.56 12.42 6.77
C GLY A 90 10.78 11.72 5.43
N GLU A 91 10.26 10.49 5.31
CA GLU A 91 10.45 9.60 4.15
C GLU A 91 9.22 9.56 3.22
N GLU A 92 8.18 10.36 3.49
CA GLU A 92 6.91 10.34 2.73
C GLU A 92 7.15 10.46 1.22
N HIS A 93 7.99 11.42 0.82
CA HIS A 93 8.27 11.68 -0.60
C HIS A 93 8.93 10.49 -1.29
N GLU A 94 9.92 9.88 -0.64
CA GLU A 94 10.62 8.71 -1.18
C GLU A 94 9.72 7.48 -1.23
N ILE A 95 8.90 7.27 -0.20
CA ILE A 95 7.92 6.20 -0.16
C ILE A 95 6.92 6.34 -1.30
N MET A 96 6.34 7.52 -1.48
CA MET A 96 5.36 7.76 -2.54
C MET A 96 6.00 7.66 -3.93
N HIS A 97 7.23 8.15 -4.10
CA HIS A 97 7.97 7.97 -5.34
C HIS A 97 8.20 6.48 -5.64
N ALA A 98 8.65 5.70 -4.64
CA ALA A 98 8.85 4.26 -4.81
C ALA A 98 7.55 3.51 -5.16
N ILE A 99 6.43 3.87 -4.52
CA ILE A 99 5.12 3.26 -4.80
C ILE A 99 4.67 3.59 -6.23
N ASN A 100 4.81 4.83 -6.67
CA ASN A 100 4.36 5.27 -7.99
C ASN A 100 5.22 4.72 -9.14
N THR A 101 6.51 4.42 -8.87
CA THR A 101 7.44 3.95 -9.90
C THR A 101 7.59 2.43 -9.97
N ASN A 102 7.15 1.71 -8.94
CA ASN A 102 7.34 0.27 -8.84
C ASN A 102 6.04 -0.47 -8.55
N PRO A 103 5.76 -1.60 -9.21
CA PRO A 103 4.56 -2.40 -8.95
C PRO A 103 4.60 -3.09 -7.57
N ILE A 104 5.78 -3.23 -6.97
CA ILE A 104 5.99 -3.80 -5.64
C ILE A 104 7.01 -2.97 -4.90
N THR A 105 6.63 -2.42 -3.76
CA THR A 105 7.49 -1.65 -2.87
C THR A 105 7.57 -2.32 -1.50
N VAL A 106 8.78 -2.46 -0.96
CA VAL A 106 9.02 -3.00 0.39
C VAL A 106 9.52 -1.88 1.29
N ILE A 107 8.74 -1.54 2.32
CA ILE A 107 9.09 -0.50 3.29
C ILE A 107 9.54 -1.16 4.59
N CYS A 108 10.83 -1.04 4.90
CA CYS A 108 11.43 -1.54 6.14
C CYS A 108 11.60 -0.40 7.14
N GLY A 109 11.39 -0.69 8.42
CA GLY A 109 11.56 0.29 9.48
C GLY A 109 11.19 -0.29 10.84
N GLN A 110 11.64 0.37 11.91
CA GLN A 110 11.39 -0.05 13.28
C GLN A 110 9.89 -0.13 13.59
N THR A 111 9.54 -0.99 14.56
CA THR A 111 8.18 -1.04 15.10
C THR A 111 7.83 0.31 15.74
N GLY A 112 6.67 0.86 15.42
CA GLY A 112 6.23 2.16 15.95
C GLY A 112 6.67 3.37 15.13
N CYS A 113 7.47 3.26 14.06
CA CYS A 113 7.83 4.41 13.22
C CYS A 113 6.65 4.97 12.37
N GLY A 114 5.48 4.32 12.39
CA GLY A 114 4.27 4.83 11.73
C GLY A 114 3.88 4.14 10.42
N LYS A 115 4.59 3.13 9.93
CA LYS A 115 4.30 2.48 8.62
C LYS A 115 2.82 2.15 8.42
N THR A 116 2.25 1.41 9.35
CA THR A 116 0.88 0.91 9.23
C THR A 116 -0.18 2.01 9.31
N THR A 117 0.12 3.09 10.03
CA THR A 117 -0.82 4.21 10.18
C THR A 117 -0.61 5.29 9.15
N GLN A 118 0.60 5.55 8.68
CA GLN A 118 0.88 6.69 7.81
C GLN A 118 0.87 6.35 6.32
N VAL A 119 1.41 5.20 5.90
CA VAL A 119 1.43 4.85 4.47
C VAL A 119 0.03 4.84 3.83
N PRO A 120 -1.02 4.27 4.45
CA PRO A 120 -2.37 4.38 3.90
C PRO A 120 -2.90 5.82 3.83
N GLN A 121 -2.45 6.70 4.73
CA GLN A 121 -2.83 8.12 4.71
C GLN A 121 -2.10 8.87 3.60
N PHE A 122 -0.82 8.58 3.34
CA PHE A 122 -0.09 9.14 2.19
C PHE A 122 -0.81 8.83 0.88
N LEU A 123 -1.25 7.58 0.70
CA LEU A 123 -2.04 7.17 -0.46
C LEU A 123 -3.38 7.91 -0.54
N TYR A 124 -4.09 8.03 0.59
CA TYR A 124 -5.35 8.76 0.67
C TYR A 124 -5.17 10.24 0.29
N GLU A 125 -4.16 10.91 0.86
CA GLU A 125 -3.83 12.31 0.59
C GLU A 125 -3.40 12.53 -0.87
N ALA A 126 -2.76 11.53 -1.48
CA ALA A 126 -2.41 11.51 -2.90
C ALA A 126 -3.58 11.17 -3.85
N GLY A 127 -4.80 11.01 -3.34
CA GLY A 127 -6.00 10.79 -4.14
C GLY A 127 -6.35 9.34 -4.44
N TYR A 128 -5.62 8.36 -3.89
CA TYR A 128 -5.99 6.97 -4.06
C TYR A 128 -7.38 6.66 -3.47
N GLY A 129 -8.19 5.95 -4.22
CA GLY A 129 -9.57 5.62 -3.84
C GLY A 129 -10.56 6.77 -3.94
N ASP A 130 -10.15 7.91 -4.47
CA ASP A 130 -11.05 9.02 -4.75
C ASP A 130 -11.79 8.75 -6.08
N PRO A 131 -13.14 8.74 -6.08
CA PRO A 131 -13.90 8.54 -7.31
C PRO A 131 -13.61 9.58 -8.41
N ASP A 132 -13.19 10.77 -8.02
CA ASP A 132 -12.85 11.86 -8.93
C ASP A 132 -11.39 11.76 -9.45
N CYS A 133 -10.58 10.88 -8.87
CA CYS A 133 -9.22 10.60 -9.33
C CYS A 133 -9.23 9.52 -10.41
N LEU A 134 -8.98 9.91 -11.65
CA LEU A 134 -8.99 8.97 -12.79
C LEU A 134 -7.82 7.98 -12.76
N ASP A 135 -6.69 8.36 -12.15
CA ASP A 135 -5.48 7.55 -12.14
C ASP A 135 -5.57 6.40 -11.13
N HIS A 136 -6.22 6.63 -9.98
CA HIS A 136 -6.29 5.68 -8.87
C HIS A 136 -7.70 5.57 -8.27
N PRO A 137 -8.72 5.17 -9.06
CA PRO A 137 -10.12 5.15 -8.60
C PRO A 137 -10.41 4.01 -7.61
N GLY A 138 -9.55 2.99 -7.53
CA GLY A 138 -9.72 1.83 -6.67
C GLY A 138 -9.35 2.11 -5.22
N ALA A 139 -10.09 1.48 -4.29
CA ALA A 139 -9.84 1.61 -2.86
C ALA A 139 -8.48 1.04 -2.43
N VAL A 140 -7.85 1.64 -1.44
CA VAL A 140 -6.64 1.10 -0.79
C VAL A 140 -7.04 -0.05 0.15
N CYS A 141 -6.57 -1.27 -0.12
CA CYS A 141 -6.78 -2.42 0.76
C CYS A 141 -5.58 -2.63 1.69
N VAL A 142 -5.82 -2.61 2.99
CA VAL A 142 -4.78 -2.85 4.00
C VAL A 142 -5.08 -4.14 4.75
N THR A 143 -4.19 -5.13 4.67
CA THR A 143 -4.36 -6.38 5.42
C THR A 143 -3.56 -6.39 6.70
N GLN A 144 -4.14 -7.01 7.72
CA GLN A 144 -3.51 -7.27 9.01
C GLN A 144 -3.89 -8.67 9.50
N PRO A 145 -2.96 -9.46 10.03
CA PRO A 145 -3.26 -10.85 10.43
C PRO A 145 -4.19 -10.93 11.64
N ARG A 146 -4.18 -9.92 12.51
CA ARG A 146 -4.95 -9.92 13.76
C ARG A 146 -6.17 -9.02 13.64
N ARG A 147 -7.36 -9.52 14.01
CA ARG A 147 -8.62 -8.75 14.01
C ARG A 147 -8.53 -7.46 14.82
N VAL A 148 -7.92 -7.53 16.00
CA VAL A 148 -7.76 -6.36 16.88
C VAL A 148 -6.90 -5.29 16.19
N ALA A 149 -5.83 -5.68 15.49
CA ALA A 149 -5.01 -4.75 14.73
C ALA A 149 -5.80 -4.08 13.60
N VAL A 150 -6.61 -4.85 12.85
CA VAL A 150 -7.50 -4.32 11.80
C VAL A 150 -8.42 -3.24 12.37
N THR A 151 -9.17 -3.57 13.42
CA THR A 151 -10.18 -2.65 13.97
C THR A 151 -9.56 -1.43 14.64
N SER A 152 -8.47 -1.62 15.40
CA SER A 152 -7.80 -0.50 16.10
C SER A 152 -7.10 0.44 15.11
N THR A 153 -6.42 -0.09 14.08
CA THR A 153 -5.75 0.74 13.08
C THR A 153 -6.75 1.49 12.22
N ALA A 154 -7.86 0.85 11.80
CA ALA A 154 -8.90 1.53 11.04
C ALA A 154 -9.52 2.69 11.84
N LYS A 155 -9.83 2.48 13.13
CA LYS A 155 -10.30 3.55 14.02
C LYS A 155 -9.29 4.69 14.14
N ARG A 156 -8.03 4.35 14.39
CA ARG A 156 -6.98 5.34 14.55
C ARG A 156 -6.79 6.19 13.30
N ILE A 157 -6.82 5.59 12.11
CA ILE A 157 -6.68 6.33 10.85
C ILE A 157 -7.91 7.19 10.58
N ALA A 158 -9.13 6.70 10.86
CA ALA A 158 -10.35 7.50 10.73
C ALA A 158 -10.29 8.74 11.65
N GLU A 159 -9.81 8.58 12.90
CA GLU A 159 -9.58 9.70 13.82
C GLU A 159 -8.51 10.67 13.29
N GLU A 160 -7.38 10.17 12.79
CA GLU A 160 -6.30 10.99 12.25
C GLU A 160 -6.70 11.74 10.98
N LEU A 161 -7.53 11.16 10.13
CA LEU A 161 -8.06 11.79 8.92
C LEU A 161 -9.28 12.66 9.19
N ASN A 162 -9.79 12.68 10.42
CA ASN A 162 -11.02 13.38 10.82
C ASN A 162 -12.24 12.97 9.97
N VAL A 163 -12.36 11.66 9.69
CA VAL A 163 -13.48 11.06 8.95
C VAL A 163 -14.26 10.06 9.80
N GLU A 164 -15.53 9.84 9.46
CA GLU A 164 -16.32 8.85 10.16
C GLU A 164 -15.88 7.42 9.80
N LEU A 165 -15.70 6.57 10.82
CA LEU A 165 -15.40 5.15 10.60
C LEU A 165 -16.60 4.43 9.97
N GLY A 166 -16.39 3.83 8.83
CA GLY A 166 -17.44 3.20 8.01
C GLY A 166 -17.82 4.04 6.79
N GLY A 167 -17.29 5.29 6.68
CA GLY A 167 -17.29 6.09 5.47
C GLY A 167 -16.05 5.80 4.61
N ASP A 168 -15.22 6.82 4.42
CA ASP A 168 -13.96 6.71 3.64
C ASP A 168 -13.02 5.65 4.19
N VAL A 169 -12.93 5.53 5.52
CA VAL A 169 -12.13 4.53 6.20
C VAL A 169 -13.03 3.48 6.84
N GLY A 170 -12.86 2.23 6.43
CA GLY A 170 -13.65 1.14 6.98
C GLY A 170 -12.82 -0.10 7.27
N TYR A 171 -13.47 -1.09 7.92
CA TYR A 171 -12.85 -2.38 8.17
C TYR A 171 -13.80 -3.55 7.97
N GLN A 172 -13.22 -4.70 7.68
CA GLN A 172 -13.94 -5.96 7.62
C GLN A 172 -13.10 -7.10 8.24
N VAL A 173 -13.67 -7.72 9.26
CA VAL A 173 -13.15 -8.94 9.87
C VAL A 173 -14.21 -10.00 9.90
N ARG A 174 -13.87 -11.22 10.30
CA ARG A 174 -14.88 -12.29 10.40
C ARG A 174 -15.96 -11.94 11.44
N HIS A 175 -17.20 -11.90 11.02
CA HIS A 175 -18.40 -11.57 11.79
C HIS A 175 -18.54 -10.10 12.23
N ASP A 176 -17.67 -9.20 11.75
CA ASP A 176 -17.80 -7.78 12.02
C ASP A 176 -17.36 -6.98 10.79
N LYS A 177 -18.22 -6.09 10.33
CA LYS A 177 -17.99 -5.25 9.15
C LYS A 177 -18.49 -3.84 9.43
N ARG A 178 -17.63 -2.86 9.21
CA ARG A 178 -17.95 -1.44 9.24
C ARG A 178 -17.26 -0.75 8.06
N VAL A 179 -17.90 -0.82 6.90
CA VAL A 179 -17.40 -0.32 5.61
C VAL A 179 -18.59 0.26 4.88
N GLY A 180 -18.46 1.47 4.38
CA GLY A 180 -19.43 2.12 3.50
C GLY A 180 -19.47 1.48 2.10
N ASP A 181 -20.26 2.06 1.23
CA ASP A 181 -20.43 1.56 -0.14
C ASP A 181 -19.21 1.87 -1.02
N THR A 182 -18.58 3.02 -0.80
CA THR A 182 -17.41 3.50 -1.55
C THR A 182 -16.27 3.89 -0.59
N PRO A 183 -15.66 2.91 0.11
CA PRO A 183 -14.55 3.21 1.01
C PRO A 183 -13.31 3.55 0.20
N ARG A 184 -12.53 4.55 0.64
CA ARG A 184 -11.23 4.88 0.07
C ARG A 184 -10.10 4.04 0.67
N ILE A 185 -10.21 3.72 1.98
CA ILE A 185 -9.30 2.81 2.67
C ILE A 185 -10.12 1.70 3.35
N LYS A 186 -9.81 0.45 3.04
CA LYS A 186 -10.42 -0.70 3.67
C LYS A 186 -9.40 -1.56 4.38
N PHE A 187 -9.55 -1.68 5.68
CA PHE A 187 -8.77 -2.61 6.49
C PHE A 187 -9.46 -3.98 6.55
N CYS A 188 -8.70 -5.05 6.37
CA CYS A 188 -9.26 -6.39 6.52
C CYS A 188 -8.22 -7.40 7.03
N THR A 189 -8.69 -8.56 7.46
CA THR A 189 -7.80 -9.69 7.71
C THR A 189 -7.48 -10.42 6.41
N ASP A 190 -6.31 -11.08 6.35
CA ASP A 190 -5.84 -11.82 5.18
C ASP A 190 -6.90 -12.82 4.67
N GLY A 191 -7.61 -13.50 5.59
CA GLY A 191 -8.68 -14.43 5.23
C GLY A 191 -9.92 -13.78 4.59
N ILE A 192 -10.16 -12.49 4.82
CA ILE A 192 -11.21 -11.73 4.12
C ILE A 192 -10.75 -11.43 2.71
N LEU A 193 -9.52 -10.91 2.53
CA LEU A 193 -8.97 -10.62 1.21
C LEU A 193 -8.90 -11.89 0.34
N LEU A 194 -8.47 -13.02 0.91
CA LEU A 194 -8.45 -14.31 0.19
C LEU A 194 -9.82 -14.73 -0.36
N ARG A 195 -10.90 -14.46 0.38
CA ARG A 195 -12.27 -14.73 -0.12
C ARG A 195 -12.66 -13.78 -1.24
N GLU A 196 -12.22 -12.53 -1.17
CA GLU A 196 -12.48 -11.56 -2.23
C GLU A 196 -11.74 -11.91 -3.51
N ILE A 197 -10.48 -12.37 -3.41
CA ILE A 197 -9.70 -12.90 -4.55
C ILE A 197 -10.39 -14.11 -5.19
N GLN A 198 -11.05 -14.97 -4.39
CA GLN A 198 -11.80 -16.10 -4.92
C GLN A 198 -13.03 -15.69 -5.74
N ALA A 199 -13.63 -14.55 -5.41
CA ALA A 199 -14.78 -14.00 -6.13
C ALA A 199 -14.36 -13.11 -7.31
N ASP A 200 -13.30 -12.33 -7.14
CA ASP A 200 -12.73 -11.42 -8.13
C ASP A 200 -11.19 -11.50 -8.06
N LEU A 201 -10.61 -12.28 -8.99
CA LEU A 201 -9.17 -12.54 -9.02
C LEU A 201 -8.34 -11.28 -9.26
N LEU A 202 -8.87 -10.34 -10.03
CA LEU A 202 -8.19 -9.09 -10.39
C LEU A 202 -8.41 -7.97 -9.37
N LEU A 203 -9.28 -8.20 -8.37
CA LEU A 203 -9.57 -7.22 -7.32
C LEU A 203 -9.93 -5.83 -7.86
N HIS A 204 -10.80 -5.76 -8.88
CA HIS A 204 -11.15 -4.53 -9.59
C HIS A 204 -11.60 -3.35 -8.72
N LYS A 205 -11.99 -3.61 -7.49
CA LYS A 205 -12.40 -2.57 -6.54
C LYS A 205 -11.24 -1.90 -5.79
N TYR A 206 -10.01 -2.42 -5.93
CA TYR A 206 -8.83 -1.92 -5.26
C TYR A 206 -7.82 -1.33 -6.24
#